data_dbfe3ec81fcf6b09a17c72ec0b577ba6
#
_entry.id   dbfe3ec81fcf6b09a17c72ec0b577ba6
#
_cell.length_a   1.000
_cell.length_b   1.000
_cell.length_c   1.000
_cell.angle_alpha   90.00
_cell.angle_beta   90.00
_cell.angle_gamma   90.00
#
_symmetry.space_group_name_H-M   'P 1'
#
loop_
_entity.id
_entity.type
_entity.pdbx_description
1 polymer ?
#
loop_
_entity_poly.entity_id
_entity_poly.type
_entity_poly.pdbx_seq_one_letter_code
_entity_poly.pdbx_strand_id
1 'polypeptide(L)'
;MNKPNLFLIGAPKCGTTALAINLAQHQEIYLPQQKEPRFFDKSTFYDYEEDYFTKDLEQYLDFYKDIEPSKKYMMDASVFNMYTKDSIENILSLSPNAKFIIVVRDPVEASVSMHRQRLTYVDVSMREVSEDFNECWNLLEERKKGLGYPKGCRNKFLFRYDLLYSYQNYLPYLRERLGDNLFIGFYDEYKNDPDTFFKNLFEFLEVEQIKVESKKINESLVVKKSFLLTTFELFLKYSLGLRKKLGLVGFSNMKKRLLSLYRIDKKDTKVDKKVYEFFEPTYEYLKELRDELKS
;
A
#
# COMPACT_ATOMS: atom_id res chain seq x y z
N MET A 1 -12.89 22.52 10.63
CA MET A 1 -12.07 22.11 9.48
C MET A 1 -12.22 20.62 9.34
N ASN A 2 -12.52 20.14 8.16
CA ASN A 2 -12.63 18.70 7.86
C ASN A 2 -11.26 18.04 8.05
N LYS A 3 -11.25 16.85 8.62
CA LYS A 3 -10.03 16.05 8.85
C LYS A 3 -10.34 14.57 8.63
N PRO A 4 -9.36 13.77 8.18
CA PRO A 4 -9.59 12.35 7.98
C PRO A 4 -9.93 11.66 9.30
N ASN A 5 -10.85 10.72 9.23
CA ASN A 5 -11.36 9.94 10.35
C ASN A 5 -11.51 8.45 10.02
N LEU A 6 -11.11 8.05 8.82
CA LEU A 6 -11.02 6.66 8.37
C LEU A 6 -9.62 6.44 7.77
N PHE A 7 -8.89 5.44 8.27
CA PHE A 7 -7.52 5.19 7.86
C PHE A 7 -7.34 3.73 7.41
N LEU A 8 -7.03 3.56 6.12
CA LEU A 8 -6.61 2.25 5.59
C LEU A 8 -5.08 2.18 5.71
N ILE A 9 -4.61 1.64 6.84
CA ILE A 9 -3.21 1.75 7.27
C ILE A 9 -2.29 0.63 6.80
N GLY A 10 -2.83 -0.43 6.20
CA GLY A 10 -2.03 -1.58 5.75
C GLY A 10 -2.88 -2.72 5.18
N ALA A 11 -2.21 -3.80 4.73
CA ALA A 11 -0.79 -3.87 4.44
C ALA A 11 -0.53 -3.61 2.94
N PRO A 12 0.65 -3.16 2.55
CA PRO A 12 0.97 -2.99 1.14
C PRO A 12 0.85 -4.33 0.40
N LYS A 13 0.40 -4.33 -0.84
CA LYS A 13 0.19 -5.52 -1.70
C LYS A 13 -0.95 -6.47 -1.28
N CYS A 14 -1.79 -6.03 -0.36
CA CYS A 14 -2.97 -6.75 0.12
C CYS A 14 -4.29 -6.24 -0.49
N GLY A 15 -4.27 -5.68 -1.70
CA GLY A 15 -5.47 -5.22 -2.40
C GLY A 15 -6.01 -3.86 -1.94
N THR A 16 -5.29 -3.14 -1.10
CA THR A 16 -5.71 -1.87 -0.49
C THR A 16 -6.11 -0.77 -1.48
N THR A 17 -5.54 -0.75 -2.70
CA THR A 17 -5.95 0.23 -3.72
C THR A 17 -7.35 -0.08 -4.25
N ALA A 18 -7.64 -1.36 -4.53
CA ALA A 18 -8.97 -1.77 -4.96
C ALA A 18 -9.99 -1.55 -3.85
N LEU A 19 -9.63 -1.91 -2.61
CA LEU A 19 -10.48 -1.72 -1.45
C LEU A 19 -10.84 -0.23 -1.24
N ALA A 20 -9.87 0.68 -1.27
CA ALA A 20 -10.11 2.11 -1.10
C ALA A 20 -11.05 2.67 -2.18
N ILE A 21 -10.85 2.28 -3.45
CA ILE A 21 -11.69 2.73 -4.56
C ILE A 21 -13.10 2.10 -4.47
N ASN A 22 -13.20 0.86 -4.01
CA ASN A 22 -14.48 0.20 -3.83
C ASN A 22 -15.26 0.79 -2.65
N LEU A 23 -14.60 1.10 -1.54
CA LEU A 23 -15.21 1.82 -0.40
C LEU A 23 -15.72 3.22 -0.80
N ALA A 24 -14.99 3.92 -1.67
CA ALA A 24 -15.38 5.24 -2.15
C ALA A 24 -16.62 5.24 -3.07
N GLN A 25 -17.19 4.06 -3.43
CA GLN A 25 -18.52 3.97 -4.06
C GLN A 25 -19.63 4.29 -3.06
N HIS A 26 -19.37 4.19 -1.75
CA HIS A 26 -20.33 4.54 -0.73
C HIS A 26 -20.49 6.05 -0.62
N GLN A 27 -21.74 6.53 -0.62
CA GLN A 27 -22.05 7.96 -0.61
C GLN A 27 -21.52 8.70 0.63
N GLU A 28 -21.38 8.03 1.76
CA GLU A 28 -20.87 8.62 3.01
C GLU A 28 -19.34 8.54 3.13
N ILE A 29 -18.62 7.92 2.19
CA ILE A 29 -17.17 7.77 2.24
C ILE A 29 -16.50 8.63 1.16
N TYR A 30 -15.60 9.49 1.58
CA TYR A 30 -14.78 10.31 0.70
C TYR A 30 -13.36 9.75 0.62
N LEU A 31 -12.83 9.62 -0.59
CA LEU A 31 -11.43 9.29 -0.86
C LEU A 31 -10.81 10.43 -1.67
N PRO A 32 -9.73 11.08 -1.20
CA PRO A 32 -9.08 12.14 -1.96
C PRO A 32 -8.45 11.61 -3.25
N GLN A 33 -8.29 12.50 -4.24
CA GLN A 33 -7.66 12.15 -5.52
C GLN A 33 -6.25 11.58 -5.31
N GLN A 34 -5.49 12.10 -4.36
CA GLN A 34 -4.26 11.50 -3.86
C GLN A 34 -4.61 10.48 -2.78
N LYS A 35 -4.80 9.23 -3.19
CA LYS A 35 -5.20 8.12 -2.32
C LYS A 35 -4.31 7.97 -1.07
N GLU A 36 -3.01 8.16 -1.22
CA GLU A 36 -2.01 8.08 -0.16
C GLU A 36 -1.38 9.46 0.05
N PRO A 37 -1.93 10.32 0.93
CA PRO A 37 -1.33 11.61 1.24
C PRO A 37 0.05 11.52 1.88
N ARG A 38 0.34 10.41 2.62
CA ARG A 38 1.64 10.11 3.20
C ARG A 38 2.17 11.21 4.12
N PHE A 39 1.37 11.54 5.11
CA PHE A 39 1.72 12.55 6.11
C PHE A 39 2.27 11.92 7.38
N PHE A 40 1.65 10.83 7.85
CA PHE A 40 1.99 10.18 9.12
C PHE A 40 3.06 9.10 9.00
N ASP A 41 3.26 8.50 7.84
CA ASP A 41 4.19 7.39 7.62
C ASP A 41 5.66 7.80 7.39
N LYS A 42 5.99 9.06 7.65
CA LYS A 42 7.36 9.60 7.52
C LYS A 42 8.38 8.82 8.35
N SER A 43 8.00 8.45 9.56
CA SER A 43 8.86 7.68 10.48
C SER A 43 9.18 6.25 10.01
N THR A 44 8.39 5.72 9.07
CA THR A 44 8.66 4.42 8.44
C THR A 44 9.80 4.49 7.41
N PHE A 45 10.11 5.69 6.91
CA PHE A 45 10.98 5.90 5.77
C PHE A 45 12.09 6.94 6.06
N TYR A 46 13.05 6.56 6.87
CA TYR A 46 14.13 7.45 7.33
C TYR A 46 15.01 8.04 6.23
N ASP A 47 15.07 7.38 5.08
CA ASP A 47 16.01 7.69 4.00
C ASP A 47 15.33 8.37 2.78
N TYR A 48 14.09 8.86 2.93
CA TYR A 48 13.33 9.39 1.79
C TYR A 48 13.49 10.90 1.61
N GLU A 49 13.37 11.37 0.35
CA GLU A 49 13.34 12.81 0.04
C GLU A 49 12.04 13.43 0.57
N GLU A 50 12.13 14.64 1.13
CA GLU A 50 10.98 15.38 1.67
C GLU A 50 9.83 15.56 0.66
N ASP A 51 10.15 15.66 -0.64
CA ASP A 51 9.15 15.85 -1.69
C ASP A 51 8.22 14.63 -1.94
N TYR A 52 8.53 13.49 -1.35
CA TYR A 52 7.69 12.29 -1.44
C TYR A 52 6.51 12.31 -0.45
N PHE A 53 6.60 13.13 0.57
CA PHE A 53 5.59 13.22 1.63
C PHE A 53 4.86 14.56 1.56
N THR A 54 3.65 14.57 2.10
CA THR A 54 2.97 15.82 2.44
C THR A 54 3.80 16.57 3.49
N LYS A 55 4.12 17.83 3.24
CA LYS A 55 5.14 18.58 4.01
C LYS A 55 4.68 18.92 5.41
N ASP A 56 3.48 19.45 5.54
CA ASP A 56 2.91 19.95 6.77
C ASP A 56 1.43 19.60 6.92
N LEU A 57 0.87 19.92 8.07
CA LEU A 57 -0.52 19.63 8.40
C LEU A 57 -1.51 20.42 7.53
N GLU A 58 -1.19 21.63 7.14
CA GLU A 58 -2.06 22.48 6.33
C GLU A 58 -2.23 21.85 4.94
N GLN A 59 -1.12 21.48 4.28
CA GLN A 59 -1.12 20.78 3.02
C GLN A 59 -1.85 19.44 3.11
N TYR A 60 -1.72 18.73 4.24
CA TYR A 60 -2.44 17.48 4.46
C TYR A 60 -3.94 17.68 4.56
N LEU A 61 -4.38 18.68 5.31
CA LEU A 61 -5.79 18.97 5.49
C LEU A 61 -6.44 19.57 4.23
N ASP A 62 -5.64 20.14 3.33
CA ASP A 62 -6.11 20.61 2.02
C ASP A 62 -6.75 19.51 1.16
N PHE A 63 -6.34 18.25 1.35
CA PHE A 63 -7.00 17.12 0.67
C PHE A 63 -8.44 16.88 1.14
N TYR A 64 -8.84 17.43 2.28
CA TYR A 64 -10.14 17.21 2.94
C TYR A 64 -10.93 18.49 3.10
N LYS A 65 -10.46 19.62 2.58
CA LYS A 65 -11.22 20.86 2.59
C LYS A 65 -12.42 20.75 1.65
N ASP A 66 -13.45 21.54 1.92
CA ASP A 66 -14.64 21.68 1.08
C ASP A 66 -15.40 20.35 0.82
N ILE A 67 -15.26 19.38 1.73
CA ILE A 67 -16.01 18.13 1.66
C ILE A 67 -17.42 18.34 2.21
N GLU A 68 -18.39 17.83 1.48
CA GLU A 68 -19.80 17.92 1.85
C GLU A 68 -20.09 17.30 3.21
N PRO A 69 -20.98 17.90 4.03
CA PRO A 69 -21.35 17.37 5.35
C PRO A 69 -21.96 15.96 5.33
N SER A 70 -22.47 15.53 4.18
CA SER A 70 -23.00 14.17 3.97
C SER A 70 -21.94 13.06 4.07
N LYS A 71 -20.66 13.41 3.99
CA LYS A 71 -19.57 12.45 4.12
C LYS A 71 -19.28 12.17 5.60
N LYS A 72 -19.72 11.02 6.10
CA LYS A 72 -19.40 10.52 7.45
C LYS A 72 -17.90 10.25 7.61
N TYR A 73 -17.28 9.70 6.56
CA TYR A 73 -15.88 9.31 6.55
C TYR A 73 -15.06 10.02 5.48
N MET A 74 -13.91 10.54 5.90
CA MET A 74 -12.84 11.05 5.04
C MET A 74 -11.65 10.13 5.17
N MET A 75 -11.32 9.40 4.10
CA MET A 75 -10.36 8.30 4.13
C MET A 75 -8.96 8.76 3.74
N ASP A 76 -7.98 8.39 4.56
CA ASP A 76 -6.55 8.32 4.20
C ASP A 76 -6.16 6.85 4.00
N ALA A 77 -5.66 6.50 2.82
CA ALA A 77 -5.27 5.11 2.54
C ALA A 77 -3.74 4.96 2.37
N SER A 78 -2.97 5.64 3.23
CA SER A 78 -1.51 5.53 3.32
C SER A 78 -1.12 4.25 4.06
N VAL A 79 -0.84 3.21 3.28
CA VAL A 79 -0.75 1.81 3.76
C VAL A 79 0.53 1.45 4.54
N PHE A 80 1.39 2.42 4.79
CA PHE A 80 2.60 2.23 5.60
C PHE A 80 2.46 2.76 7.02
N ASN A 81 1.33 3.32 7.39
CA ASN A 81 1.08 3.81 8.75
C ASN A 81 1.09 2.68 9.81
N MET A 82 0.82 1.43 9.42
CA MET A 82 0.79 0.29 10.35
C MET A 82 2.13 -0.07 10.98
N TYR A 83 3.24 0.40 10.41
CA TYR A 83 4.58 -0.10 10.77
C TYR A 83 5.25 0.64 11.92
N THR A 84 4.74 1.81 12.32
CA THR A 84 5.32 2.58 13.42
C THR A 84 4.25 3.04 14.42
N LYS A 85 4.61 3.00 15.70
CA LYS A 85 3.76 3.52 16.77
C LYS A 85 3.51 5.02 16.61
N ASP A 86 4.54 5.78 16.21
CA ASP A 86 4.44 7.22 16.01
C ASP A 86 3.37 7.60 14.98
N SER A 87 3.25 6.84 13.87
CA SER A 87 2.19 7.08 12.88
C SER A 87 0.81 6.97 13.51
N ILE A 88 0.57 5.94 14.32
CA ILE A 88 -0.71 5.70 14.99
C ILE A 88 -1.01 6.78 16.02
N GLU A 89 -0.05 7.12 16.88
CA GLU A 89 -0.25 8.13 17.92
C GLU A 89 -0.48 9.53 17.32
N ASN A 90 0.21 9.86 16.24
CA ASN A 90 0.00 11.11 15.52
C ASN A 90 -1.39 11.17 14.85
N ILE A 91 -1.86 10.05 14.28
CA ILE A 91 -3.23 9.95 13.74
C ILE A 91 -4.25 10.14 14.85
N LEU A 92 -4.11 9.47 15.98
CA LEU A 92 -5.02 9.56 17.12
C LEU A 92 -5.01 10.96 17.74
N SER A 93 -3.86 11.63 17.75
CA SER A 93 -3.76 13.03 18.22
C SER A 93 -4.56 13.98 17.32
N LEU A 94 -4.58 13.76 16.02
CA LEU A 94 -5.39 14.53 15.07
C LEU A 94 -6.88 14.12 15.14
N SER A 95 -7.15 12.81 15.18
CA SER A 95 -8.49 12.23 15.06
C SER A 95 -8.69 11.11 16.10
N PRO A 96 -9.03 11.45 17.38
CA PRO A 96 -9.08 10.50 18.49
C PRO A 96 -10.07 9.33 18.29
N ASN A 97 -11.14 9.56 17.53
CA ASN A 97 -12.20 8.57 17.27
C ASN A 97 -12.10 7.99 15.85
N ALA A 98 -10.92 8.03 15.23
CA ALA A 98 -10.73 7.50 13.89
C ALA A 98 -10.96 5.99 13.85
N LYS A 99 -11.56 5.50 12.75
CA LYS A 99 -11.65 4.09 12.42
C LYS A 99 -10.45 3.69 11.54
N PHE A 100 -9.95 2.48 11.78
CA PHE A 100 -8.78 1.95 11.10
C PHE A 100 -9.12 0.65 10.38
N ILE A 101 -8.55 0.46 9.20
CA ILE A 101 -8.70 -0.75 8.40
C ILE A 101 -7.31 -1.29 8.08
N ILE A 102 -7.12 -2.58 8.27
CA ILE A 102 -5.96 -3.34 7.79
C ILE A 102 -6.47 -4.53 6.99
N VAL A 103 -5.84 -4.79 5.86
CA VAL A 103 -6.03 -6.06 5.14
C VAL A 103 -4.72 -6.79 5.11
N VAL A 104 -4.71 -8.02 5.59
CA VAL A 104 -3.56 -8.93 5.56
C VAL A 104 -3.72 -9.94 4.43
N ARG A 105 -2.60 -10.49 3.98
CA ARG A 105 -2.53 -11.46 2.91
C ARG A 105 -1.50 -12.52 3.27
N ASP A 106 -1.56 -13.70 2.61
CA ASP A 106 -0.47 -14.66 2.65
C ASP A 106 0.89 -13.94 2.52
N PRO A 107 1.80 -14.07 3.50
CA PRO A 107 3.02 -13.27 3.57
C PRO A 107 3.98 -13.55 2.41
N VAL A 108 4.00 -14.80 1.90
CA VAL A 108 4.83 -15.18 0.75
C VAL A 108 4.26 -14.54 -0.53
N GLU A 109 2.96 -14.64 -0.75
CA GLU A 109 2.31 -14.01 -1.91
C GLU A 109 2.45 -12.48 -1.90
N ALA A 110 2.34 -11.86 -0.73
CA ALA A 110 2.52 -10.42 -0.56
C ALA A 110 3.97 -10.00 -0.84
N SER A 111 4.96 -10.78 -0.37
CA SER A 111 6.40 -10.58 -0.62
C SER A 111 6.72 -10.65 -2.12
N VAL A 112 6.26 -11.69 -2.80
CA VAL A 112 6.41 -11.84 -4.25
C VAL A 112 5.72 -10.69 -5.01
N SER A 113 4.54 -10.26 -4.55
CA SER A 113 3.84 -9.13 -5.14
C SER A 113 4.58 -7.80 -4.95
N MET A 114 5.26 -7.60 -3.82
CA MET A 114 6.10 -6.44 -3.57
C MET A 114 7.34 -6.47 -4.45
N HIS A 115 8.03 -7.59 -4.52
CA HIS A 115 9.18 -7.78 -5.42
C HIS A 115 8.80 -7.44 -6.87
N ARG A 116 7.70 -7.99 -7.39
CA ARG A 116 7.20 -7.66 -8.73
C ARG A 116 6.93 -6.18 -8.91
N GLN A 117 6.36 -5.51 -7.90
CA GLN A 117 6.16 -4.07 -7.95
C GLN A 117 7.50 -3.32 -8.03
N ARG A 118 8.52 -3.74 -7.27
CA ARG A 118 9.85 -3.13 -7.35
C ARG A 118 10.46 -3.27 -8.74
N LEU A 119 10.18 -4.34 -9.45
CA LEU A 119 10.64 -4.53 -10.83
C LEU A 119 9.95 -3.61 -11.87
N THR A 120 8.82 -2.98 -11.52
CA THR A 120 8.15 -2.01 -12.42
C THR A 120 8.80 -0.64 -12.44
N TYR A 121 9.66 -0.34 -11.47
CA TYR A 121 10.31 0.97 -11.40
C TYR A 121 11.46 1.07 -12.40
N VAL A 122 11.51 2.19 -13.10
CA VAL A 122 12.63 2.55 -14.00
C VAL A 122 13.77 3.19 -13.22
N ASP A 123 13.44 3.93 -12.15
CA ASP A 123 14.43 4.47 -11.23
C ASP A 123 15.17 3.32 -10.54
N VAL A 124 16.48 3.26 -10.78
CA VAL A 124 17.35 2.18 -10.27
C VAL A 124 17.32 2.12 -8.74
N SER A 125 17.20 3.27 -8.08
CA SER A 125 17.17 3.33 -6.61
C SER A 125 15.90 2.72 -5.99
N MET A 126 14.85 2.59 -6.80
CA MET A 126 13.54 2.04 -6.42
C MET A 126 13.30 0.64 -6.98
N ARG A 127 14.15 0.19 -7.92
CA ARG A 127 14.00 -1.10 -8.60
C ARG A 127 14.78 -2.18 -7.89
N GLU A 128 14.22 -3.38 -7.80
CA GLU A 128 14.90 -4.56 -7.25
C GLU A 128 16.14 -4.94 -8.06
N VAL A 129 17.15 -5.51 -7.37
CA VAL A 129 18.46 -5.80 -7.95
C VAL A 129 18.45 -7.03 -8.85
N SER A 130 17.54 -7.97 -8.61
CA SER A 130 17.34 -9.19 -9.43
C SER A 130 15.88 -9.36 -9.83
N GLU A 131 15.64 -9.99 -10.98
CA GLU A 131 14.32 -10.43 -11.43
C GLU A 131 13.88 -11.75 -10.73
N ASP A 132 14.80 -12.46 -10.12
CA ASP A 132 14.51 -13.65 -9.29
C ASP A 132 14.22 -13.23 -7.84
N PHE A 133 13.03 -13.65 -7.37
CA PHE A 133 12.61 -13.37 -6.00
C PHE A 133 13.49 -14.06 -4.97
N ASN A 134 13.93 -15.29 -5.22
CA ASN A 134 14.73 -16.04 -4.26
C ASN A 134 16.13 -15.45 -4.11
N GLU A 135 16.73 -14.92 -5.19
CA GLU A 135 17.97 -14.15 -5.10
C GLU A 135 17.80 -12.92 -4.21
N CYS A 136 16.71 -12.17 -4.42
CA CYS A 136 16.40 -10.98 -3.59
C CYS A 136 16.09 -11.34 -2.14
N TRP A 137 15.45 -12.49 -1.90
CA TRP A 137 15.22 -13.02 -0.55
C TRP A 137 16.54 -13.35 0.15
N ASN A 138 17.50 -13.96 -0.57
CA ASN A 138 18.82 -14.29 -0.02
C ASN A 138 19.63 -13.06 0.41
N LEU A 139 19.35 -11.89 -0.15
CA LEU A 139 20.00 -10.65 0.25
C LEU A 139 19.49 -10.09 1.58
N LEU A 140 18.44 -10.65 2.19
CA LEU A 140 17.87 -10.10 3.42
C LEU A 140 18.87 -10.04 4.57
N GLU A 141 19.77 -11.02 4.70
CA GLU A 141 20.82 -10.99 5.74
C GLU A 141 21.86 -9.88 5.51
N GLU A 142 22.18 -9.59 4.25
CA GLU A 142 23.03 -8.45 3.92
C GLU A 142 22.26 -7.13 4.13
N ARG A 143 20.97 -7.09 3.79
CA ARG A 143 20.11 -5.92 3.99
C ARG A 143 19.94 -5.55 5.46
N LYS A 144 19.97 -6.51 6.38
CA LYS A 144 20.04 -6.25 7.83
C LYS A 144 21.30 -5.47 8.22
N LYS A 145 22.40 -5.66 7.48
CA LYS A 145 23.68 -4.96 7.67
C LYS A 145 23.80 -3.67 6.83
N GLY A 146 22.74 -3.27 6.15
CA GLY A 146 22.71 -2.07 5.30
C GLY A 146 23.25 -2.27 3.88
N LEU A 147 23.61 -3.50 3.49
CA LEU A 147 24.16 -3.89 2.18
C LEU A 147 23.08 -4.54 1.28
N GLY A 148 23.42 -4.89 0.04
CA GLY A 148 22.52 -5.65 -0.84
C GLY A 148 21.27 -4.89 -1.33
N TYR A 149 21.29 -3.55 -1.25
CA TYR A 149 20.23 -2.68 -1.75
C TYR A 149 20.54 -2.13 -3.15
N PRO A 150 19.53 -1.70 -3.90
CA PRO A 150 19.75 -0.96 -5.14
C PRO A 150 20.66 0.26 -4.94
N LYS A 151 21.45 0.60 -5.97
CA LYS A 151 22.33 1.77 -5.90
C LYS A 151 21.52 3.05 -5.68
N GLY A 152 21.88 3.82 -4.67
CA GLY A 152 21.16 5.05 -4.31
C GLY A 152 19.80 4.80 -3.66
N CYS A 153 19.54 3.60 -3.14
CA CYS A 153 18.30 3.26 -2.46
C CYS A 153 18.08 4.19 -1.26
N ARG A 154 16.93 4.90 -1.29
CA ARG A 154 16.53 5.84 -0.22
C ARG A 154 15.44 5.31 0.68
N ASN A 155 14.84 4.18 0.32
CA ASN A 155 13.79 3.55 1.11
C ASN A 155 14.06 2.06 1.25
N LYS A 156 14.98 1.76 2.15
CA LYS A 156 15.45 0.39 2.42
C LYS A 156 14.34 -0.51 2.94
N PHE A 157 13.39 0.03 3.70
CA PHE A 157 12.28 -0.73 4.27
C PHE A 157 11.44 -1.46 3.21
N LEU A 158 11.26 -0.88 2.03
CA LEU A 158 10.50 -1.50 0.94
C LEU A 158 11.11 -2.79 0.37
N PHE A 159 12.37 -3.06 0.68
CA PHE A 159 13.12 -4.25 0.24
C PHE A 159 13.29 -5.27 1.37
N ARG A 160 12.72 -4.99 2.54
CA ARG A 160 12.75 -5.85 3.73
C ARG A 160 11.44 -6.65 3.81
N TYR A 161 11.31 -7.64 2.90
CA TYR A 161 10.11 -8.49 2.83
C TYR A 161 9.85 -9.24 4.13
N ASP A 162 10.93 -9.61 4.83
CA ASP A 162 10.91 -10.20 6.16
C ASP A 162 10.22 -9.31 7.21
N LEU A 163 10.42 -8.00 7.16
CA LEU A 163 9.75 -7.07 8.07
C LEU A 163 8.34 -6.71 7.60
N LEU A 164 8.16 -6.46 6.30
CA LEU A 164 6.89 -6.01 5.75
C LEU A 164 5.73 -6.96 6.03
N TYR A 165 5.99 -8.26 6.09
CA TYR A 165 4.93 -9.27 6.15
C TYR A 165 5.00 -10.17 7.38
N SER A 166 5.85 -9.88 8.35
CA SER A 166 5.80 -10.49 9.69
C SER A 166 4.75 -9.78 10.55
N TYR A 167 3.48 -10.02 10.25
CA TYR A 167 2.34 -9.31 10.85
C TYR A 167 2.26 -9.44 12.37
N GLN A 168 2.75 -10.53 12.94
CA GLN A 168 2.86 -10.75 14.38
C GLN A 168 3.68 -9.68 15.10
N ASN A 169 4.51 -8.93 14.39
CA ASN A 169 5.32 -7.85 14.97
C ASN A 169 4.53 -6.54 15.11
N TYR A 170 3.42 -6.37 14.41
CA TYR A 170 2.68 -5.10 14.33
C TYR A 170 1.25 -5.22 14.85
N LEU A 171 0.52 -6.27 14.44
CA LEU A 171 -0.90 -6.40 14.75
C LEU A 171 -1.22 -6.48 16.26
N PRO A 172 -0.42 -7.13 17.13
CA PRO A 172 -0.72 -7.15 18.55
C PRO A 172 -0.81 -5.75 19.16
N TYR A 173 0.16 -4.89 18.90
CA TYR A 173 0.11 -3.50 19.34
C TYR A 173 -1.09 -2.74 18.77
N LEU A 174 -1.36 -2.90 17.47
CA LEU A 174 -2.47 -2.20 16.81
C LEU A 174 -3.82 -2.63 17.38
N ARG A 175 -3.99 -3.91 17.66
CA ARG A 175 -5.20 -4.45 18.29
C ARG A 175 -5.38 -3.93 19.72
N GLU A 176 -4.33 -3.95 20.52
CA GLU A 176 -4.36 -3.42 21.88
C GLU A 176 -4.67 -1.91 21.89
N ARG A 177 -4.04 -1.15 20.99
CA ARG A 177 -4.12 0.32 20.98
C ARG A 177 -5.42 0.86 20.40
N LEU A 178 -5.96 0.20 19.38
CA LEU A 178 -7.10 0.67 18.60
C LEU A 178 -8.42 -0.01 19.00
N GLY A 179 -8.39 -1.21 19.58
CA GLY A 179 -9.57 -1.95 20.06
C GLY A 179 -10.67 -2.04 19.00
N ASP A 180 -11.89 -1.69 19.36
CA ASP A 180 -13.08 -1.73 18.51
C ASP A 180 -13.04 -0.72 17.34
N ASN A 181 -12.04 0.13 17.27
CA ASN A 181 -11.83 1.02 16.14
C ASN A 181 -10.95 0.42 15.03
N LEU A 182 -10.56 -0.86 15.14
CA LEU A 182 -9.73 -1.55 14.15
C LEU A 182 -10.51 -2.68 13.47
N PHE A 183 -10.65 -2.61 12.16
CA PHE A 183 -11.08 -3.71 11.31
C PHE A 183 -9.86 -4.42 10.71
N ILE A 184 -9.79 -5.75 10.89
CA ILE A 184 -8.76 -6.58 10.24
C ILE A 184 -9.46 -7.53 9.28
N GLY A 185 -9.20 -7.34 7.99
CA GLY A 185 -9.71 -8.19 6.92
C GLY A 185 -8.62 -9.08 6.32
N PHE A 186 -9.03 -10.17 5.71
CA PHE A 186 -8.13 -11.07 4.98
C PHE A 186 -8.32 -10.92 3.49
N TYR A 187 -7.23 -10.82 2.74
CA TYR A 187 -7.26 -10.60 1.29
C TYR A 187 -7.95 -11.75 0.52
N ASP A 188 -7.79 -12.97 0.99
CA ASP A 188 -8.45 -14.13 0.41
C ASP A 188 -9.97 -14.07 0.58
N GLU A 189 -10.48 -13.61 1.73
CA GLU A 189 -11.91 -13.36 1.97
C GLU A 189 -12.41 -12.23 1.06
N TYR A 190 -11.73 -11.10 1.04
CA TYR A 190 -12.05 -9.98 0.15
C TYR A 190 -12.09 -10.39 -1.33
N LYS A 191 -11.20 -11.30 -1.75
CA LYS A 191 -11.11 -11.78 -3.14
C LYS A 191 -12.18 -12.79 -3.50
N ASN A 192 -12.47 -13.75 -2.57
CA ASN A 192 -13.29 -14.92 -2.86
C ASN A 192 -14.77 -14.69 -2.49
N ASP A 193 -15.05 -13.87 -1.48
CA ASP A 193 -16.40 -13.51 -1.03
C ASP A 193 -16.46 -12.00 -0.69
N PRO A 194 -16.39 -11.13 -1.71
CA PRO A 194 -16.42 -9.70 -1.50
C PRO A 194 -17.75 -9.21 -0.87
N ASP A 195 -18.86 -9.88 -1.11
CA ASP A 195 -20.16 -9.47 -0.59
C ASP A 195 -20.17 -9.59 0.95
N THR A 196 -19.77 -10.73 1.49
CA THR A 196 -19.63 -10.91 2.95
C THR A 196 -18.55 -9.99 3.53
N PHE A 197 -17.44 -9.82 2.84
CA PHE A 197 -16.37 -8.91 3.29
C PHE A 197 -16.86 -7.46 3.43
N PHE A 198 -17.56 -6.93 2.41
CA PHE A 198 -18.09 -5.57 2.48
C PHE A 198 -19.24 -5.45 3.48
N LYS A 199 -20.07 -6.48 3.65
CA LYS A 199 -21.10 -6.50 4.67
C LYS A 199 -20.48 -6.25 6.05
N ASN A 200 -19.49 -7.04 6.45
CA ASN A 200 -18.81 -6.91 7.73
C ASN A 200 -18.12 -5.55 7.89
N LEU A 201 -17.53 -5.05 6.81
CA LEU A 201 -16.84 -3.77 6.82
C LEU A 201 -17.81 -2.58 6.96
N PHE A 202 -18.97 -2.62 6.30
CA PHE A 202 -19.99 -1.57 6.44
C PHE A 202 -20.67 -1.63 7.81
N GLU A 203 -20.87 -2.81 8.39
CA GLU A 203 -21.30 -2.96 9.78
C GLU A 203 -20.30 -2.32 10.75
N PHE A 204 -19.00 -2.60 10.59
CA PHE A 204 -17.95 -1.95 11.37
C PHE A 204 -17.95 -0.42 11.23
N LEU A 205 -18.19 0.09 10.03
CA LEU A 205 -18.27 1.52 9.76
C LEU A 205 -19.60 2.15 10.15
N GLU A 206 -20.59 1.32 10.53
CA GLU A 206 -21.95 1.79 10.85
C GLU A 206 -22.53 2.65 9.73
N VAL A 207 -22.41 2.19 8.49
CA VAL A 207 -22.98 2.81 7.29
C VAL A 207 -23.96 1.85 6.61
N GLU A 208 -24.80 2.39 5.73
CA GLU A 208 -25.77 1.59 4.99
C GLU A 208 -25.09 0.51 4.13
N GLN A 209 -25.73 -0.65 4.03
CA GLN A 209 -25.24 -1.72 3.15
C GLN A 209 -25.50 -1.37 1.69
N ILE A 210 -24.47 -1.29 0.88
CA ILE A 210 -24.59 -1.09 -0.57
C ILE A 210 -23.99 -2.27 -1.32
N LYS A 211 -24.44 -2.50 -2.53
CA LYS A 211 -23.79 -3.43 -3.45
C LYS A 211 -22.57 -2.76 -4.06
N VAL A 212 -21.38 -3.27 -3.77
CA VAL A 212 -20.12 -2.78 -4.30
C VAL A 212 -19.84 -3.43 -5.65
N GLU A 213 -19.70 -2.62 -6.71
CA GLU A 213 -19.19 -3.12 -7.98
C GLU A 213 -17.68 -3.37 -7.88
N SER A 214 -17.29 -4.63 -7.73
CA SER A 214 -15.87 -5.01 -7.59
C SER A 214 -15.08 -4.66 -8.86
N LYS A 215 -14.43 -3.51 -8.84
CA LYS A 215 -13.50 -3.11 -9.91
C LYS A 215 -12.17 -3.81 -9.67
N LYS A 216 -11.80 -4.76 -10.53
CA LYS A 216 -10.45 -5.32 -10.55
C LYS A 216 -9.47 -4.23 -10.97
N ILE A 217 -8.82 -3.61 -9.99
CA ILE A 217 -7.85 -2.55 -10.21
C ILE A 217 -6.46 -3.12 -9.96
N ASN A 218 -5.57 -2.93 -10.91
CA ASN A 218 -4.16 -3.31 -10.85
C ASN A 218 -3.85 -4.82 -10.84
N GLU A 219 -3.96 -5.46 -11.97
CA GLU A 219 -3.01 -6.52 -12.26
C GLU A 219 -1.60 -5.90 -12.27
N SER A 220 -0.72 -6.35 -11.38
CA SER A 220 0.67 -5.90 -11.34
C SER A 220 1.34 -6.23 -12.69
N LEU A 221 1.55 -5.20 -13.50
CA LEU A 221 2.25 -5.31 -14.77
C LEU A 221 3.75 -5.36 -14.47
N VAL A 222 4.38 -6.50 -14.63
CA VAL A 222 5.83 -6.57 -14.65
C VAL A 222 6.29 -6.11 -16.03
N VAL A 223 7.22 -5.16 -16.07
CA VAL A 223 7.70 -4.56 -17.30
C VAL A 223 9.15 -4.95 -17.53
N LYS A 224 9.45 -5.50 -18.70
CA LYS A 224 10.83 -5.82 -19.08
C LYS A 224 11.67 -4.56 -19.15
N LYS A 225 12.87 -4.59 -18.52
CA LYS A 225 13.82 -3.48 -18.62
C LYS A 225 14.16 -3.21 -20.09
N SER A 226 13.89 -2.00 -20.56
CA SER A 226 14.17 -1.59 -21.92
C SER A 226 14.85 -0.22 -21.92
N PHE A 227 15.88 -0.09 -22.71
CA PHE A 227 16.58 1.20 -22.91
C PHE A 227 15.61 2.29 -23.38
N LEU A 228 14.68 1.95 -24.30
CA LEU A 228 13.65 2.88 -24.79
C LEU A 228 12.68 3.34 -23.68
N LEU A 229 12.30 2.47 -22.77
CA LEU A 229 11.47 2.84 -21.63
C LEU A 229 12.23 3.78 -20.68
N THR A 230 13.49 3.48 -20.42
CA THR A 230 14.34 4.29 -19.55
C THR A 230 14.52 5.70 -20.11
N THR A 231 14.84 5.81 -21.40
CA THR A 231 15.00 7.12 -22.07
C THR A 231 13.69 7.89 -22.14
N PHE A 232 12.57 7.20 -22.37
CA PHE A 232 11.25 7.83 -22.40
C PHE A 232 10.81 8.34 -21.02
N GLU A 233 11.07 7.62 -19.95
CA GLU A 233 10.75 8.10 -18.59
C GLU A 233 11.66 9.24 -18.15
N LEU A 234 12.95 9.20 -18.49
CA LEU A 234 13.85 10.32 -18.30
C LEU A 234 13.35 11.56 -19.05
N PHE A 235 12.95 11.41 -20.32
CA PHE A 235 12.32 12.48 -21.08
C PHE A 235 11.06 13.03 -20.41
N LEU A 236 10.18 12.15 -19.91
CA LEU A 236 8.98 12.56 -19.19
C LEU A 236 9.30 13.29 -17.87
N LYS A 237 10.34 12.88 -17.14
CA LYS A 237 10.80 13.51 -15.91
C LYS A 237 11.36 14.90 -16.17
N TYR A 238 12.30 15.04 -17.10
CA TYR A 238 12.94 16.31 -17.40
C TYR A 238 12.06 17.31 -18.16
N SER A 239 11.09 16.84 -18.94
CA SER A 239 10.14 17.71 -19.66
C SER A 239 8.95 18.17 -18.81
N LEU A 240 8.83 17.73 -17.55
CA LEU A 240 7.66 18.02 -16.71
C LEU A 240 7.40 19.52 -16.53
N GLY A 241 8.44 20.31 -16.29
CA GLY A 241 8.35 21.76 -16.12
C GLY A 241 7.89 22.47 -17.40
N LEU A 242 8.43 22.08 -18.56
CA LEU A 242 8.06 22.62 -19.86
C LEU A 242 6.62 22.26 -20.24
N ARG A 243 6.21 20.99 -19.99
CA ARG A 243 4.86 20.50 -20.26
C ARG A 243 3.80 21.18 -19.41
N LYS A 244 4.10 21.45 -18.11
CA LYS A 244 3.19 22.24 -17.25
C LYS A 244 3.00 23.64 -17.80
N LYS A 245 4.07 24.32 -18.28
CA LYS A 245 4.00 25.65 -18.90
C LYS A 245 3.20 25.66 -20.20
N LEU A 246 3.24 24.58 -20.98
CA LEU A 246 2.56 24.46 -22.27
C LEU A 246 1.15 23.83 -22.18
N GLY A 247 0.64 23.53 -20.98
CA GLY A 247 -0.69 22.93 -20.83
C GLY A 247 -0.83 21.51 -21.43
N LEU A 248 0.29 20.84 -21.72
CA LEU A 248 0.28 19.51 -22.35
C LEU A 248 -0.10 18.42 -21.33
N VAL A 249 -1.39 18.12 -21.25
CA VAL A 249 -1.99 17.06 -20.42
C VAL A 249 -2.28 15.85 -21.31
N GLY A 250 -1.89 14.64 -20.91
CA GLY A 250 -2.30 13.43 -21.67
C GLY A 250 -1.23 12.34 -21.84
N PHE A 251 -0.02 12.54 -21.36
CA PHE A 251 1.05 11.54 -21.47
C PHE A 251 0.85 10.28 -20.60
N SER A 252 -0.12 10.28 -19.66
CA SER A 252 -0.41 9.11 -18.83
C SER A 252 -0.94 7.93 -19.64
N ASN A 253 -1.75 8.18 -20.66
CA ASN A 253 -2.27 7.12 -21.54
C ASN A 253 -1.19 6.58 -22.48
N MET A 254 -0.30 7.44 -22.97
CA MET A 254 0.84 7.01 -23.78
C MET A 254 1.83 6.19 -22.95
N LYS A 255 2.09 6.59 -21.70
CA LYS A 255 2.89 5.79 -20.76
C LYS A 255 2.26 4.41 -20.52
N LYS A 256 0.96 4.34 -20.23
CA LYS A 256 0.23 3.05 -20.05
C LYS A 256 0.33 2.16 -21.29
N ARG A 257 0.16 2.74 -22.49
CA ARG A 257 0.24 2.01 -23.76
C ARG A 257 1.68 1.51 -24.03
N LEU A 258 2.69 2.31 -23.71
CA LEU A 258 4.08 1.90 -23.84
C LEU A 258 4.42 0.78 -22.86
N LEU A 259 4.01 0.90 -21.60
CA LEU A 259 4.21 -0.12 -20.58
C LEU A 259 3.53 -1.44 -20.94
N SER A 260 2.36 -1.42 -21.60
CA SER A 260 1.67 -2.62 -22.04
C SER A 260 2.41 -3.41 -23.13
N LEU A 261 3.23 -2.73 -23.97
CA LEU A 261 4.06 -3.37 -25.00
C LEU A 261 5.26 -4.14 -24.42
N TYR A 262 5.68 -3.79 -23.20
CA TYR A 262 6.80 -4.42 -22.48
C TYR A 262 6.32 -5.27 -21.31
N ARG A 263 5.05 -5.65 -21.31
CA ARG A 263 4.45 -6.53 -20.30
C ARG A 263 5.16 -7.87 -20.30
N ILE A 264 5.64 -8.29 -19.14
CA ILE A 264 6.02 -9.68 -18.89
C ILE A 264 4.79 -10.36 -18.30
N ASP A 265 4.36 -11.47 -18.91
CA ASP A 265 3.32 -12.31 -18.34
C ASP A 265 3.73 -12.79 -16.93
N LYS A 266 2.76 -12.92 -16.04
CA LYS A 266 2.97 -13.49 -14.71
C LYS A 266 3.56 -14.90 -14.88
N LYS A 267 4.88 -15.02 -14.79
CA LYS A 267 5.49 -16.33 -14.54
C LYS A 267 5.16 -16.72 -13.10
N ASP A 268 4.67 -17.93 -12.92
CA ASP A 268 4.57 -18.48 -11.58
C ASP A 268 5.97 -18.50 -10.97
N THR A 269 6.14 -17.69 -9.93
CA THR A 269 7.42 -17.60 -9.22
C THR A 269 7.50 -18.84 -8.33
N LYS A 270 8.40 -19.76 -8.65
CA LYS A 270 8.71 -20.85 -7.74
C LYS A 270 9.46 -20.26 -6.54
N VAL A 271 8.85 -20.31 -5.39
CA VAL A 271 9.40 -19.78 -4.13
C VAL A 271 10.09 -20.91 -3.37
N ASP A 272 11.29 -20.63 -2.87
CA ASP A 272 12.07 -21.57 -2.07
C ASP A 272 11.37 -21.91 -0.74
N LYS A 273 11.50 -23.17 -0.30
CA LYS A 273 10.90 -23.68 0.95
C LYS A 273 11.26 -22.83 2.18
N LYS A 274 12.51 -22.34 2.26
CA LYS A 274 12.98 -21.49 3.36
C LYS A 274 12.19 -20.20 3.56
N VAL A 275 11.52 -19.67 2.52
CA VAL A 275 10.66 -18.48 2.61
C VAL A 275 9.40 -18.82 3.39
N TYR A 276 8.80 -19.98 3.11
CA TYR A 276 7.65 -20.48 3.85
C TYR A 276 8.00 -20.79 5.31
N GLU A 277 9.15 -21.46 5.53
CA GLU A 277 9.68 -21.76 6.87
C GLU A 277 9.92 -20.48 7.69
N PHE A 278 10.43 -19.43 7.05
CA PHE A 278 10.58 -18.13 7.71
C PHE A 278 9.26 -17.55 8.19
N PHE A 279 8.19 -17.68 7.39
CA PHE A 279 6.88 -17.14 7.74
C PHE A 279 6.00 -18.11 8.56
N GLU A 280 6.51 -19.26 9.00
CA GLU A 280 5.76 -20.19 9.85
C GLU A 280 5.10 -19.49 11.07
N PRO A 281 5.83 -18.67 11.85
CA PRO A 281 5.21 -17.94 12.97
C PRO A 281 4.14 -16.94 12.55
N THR A 282 4.24 -16.39 11.33
CA THR A 282 3.22 -15.49 10.78
C THR A 282 1.97 -16.27 10.39
N TYR A 283 2.11 -17.46 9.81
CA TYR A 283 0.97 -18.33 9.47
C TYR A 283 0.22 -18.78 10.71
N GLU A 284 0.94 -19.22 11.75
CA GLU A 284 0.34 -19.59 13.03
C GLU A 284 -0.45 -18.42 13.63
N TYR A 285 0.19 -17.25 13.72
CA TYR A 285 -0.46 -16.04 14.22
C TYR A 285 -1.72 -15.65 13.42
N LEU A 286 -1.65 -15.66 12.08
CA LEU A 286 -2.80 -15.32 11.24
C LEU A 286 -3.94 -16.34 11.35
N LYS A 287 -3.63 -17.60 11.58
CA LYS A 287 -4.62 -18.65 11.82
C LYS A 287 -5.36 -18.40 13.13
N GLU A 288 -4.63 -18.21 14.24
CA GLU A 288 -5.20 -17.90 15.55
C GLU A 288 -6.06 -16.63 15.50
N LEU A 289 -5.54 -15.57 14.88
CA LEU A 289 -6.26 -14.31 14.69
C LEU A 289 -7.58 -14.50 13.92
N ARG A 290 -7.55 -15.31 12.85
CA ARG A 290 -8.76 -15.57 12.04
C ARG A 290 -9.81 -16.35 12.82
N ASP A 291 -9.39 -17.31 13.62
CA ASP A 291 -10.30 -18.11 14.47
C ASP A 291 -10.93 -17.23 15.57
N GLU A 292 -10.15 -16.34 16.17
CA GLU A 292 -10.61 -15.38 17.17
C GLU A 292 -11.63 -14.36 16.59
N LEU A 293 -11.39 -13.82 15.42
CA LEU A 293 -12.28 -12.84 14.78
C LEU A 293 -13.61 -13.45 14.28
N LYS A 294 -13.73 -14.78 14.23
CA LYS A 294 -14.95 -15.49 13.86
C LYS A 294 -15.76 -15.96 15.06
N SER A 295 -15.19 -15.95 16.26
CA SER A 295 -15.85 -16.34 17.52
C SER A 295 -16.69 -15.19 18.09
#